data_ab948fd88fb5e15d571dfa61a34d387f
#
_entry.id   ab948fd88fb5e15d571dfa61a34d387f
#
_cell.length_a   1.000
_cell.length_b   1.000
_cell.length_c   1.000
_cell.angle_alpha   90.00
_cell.angle_beta   90.00
_cell.angle_gamma   90.00
#
_symmetry.space_group_name_H-M   'P 1'
#
loop_
_entity.id
_entity.type
_entity.pdbx_description
1 polymer ?
#
loop_
_entity_poly.entity_id
_entity_poly.type
_entity_poly.pdbx_seq_one_letter_code
_entity_poly.pdbx_strand_id
1 'polypeptide(L)'
;AALLTLKIEKIALEFDMTLKDASSYNIQFVDDRPIFIDTLSFEKYHEGEGWKAYKQFCQHFLAPLALMSPKDIRLGQLFRIFIDGIPLDLASKLLPLKTRSMFSLLTHIHAHAKSQKHFENKKVDAKKSHLSRRSFEGVIASLNSGISKLKWSFEDTEWGDYYSDTNYSDFAFNDKKNLIQKFIEKNNPKNVWDLGANTGVFSRLSSDHEIPTVA
;
A
#
# COMPACT_ATOMS: atom_id res chain seq x y z
N ALA A 1 -5.45 -2.40 0.67
CA ALA A 1 -5.25 -2.68 2.09
C ALA A 1 -5.30 -1.39 2.92
N ALA A 2 -4.34 -0.47 2.86
CA ALA A 2 -4.26 0.73 3.71
C ALA A 2 -5.55 1.57 3.74
N LEU A 3 -6.11 1.89 2.56
CA LEU A 3 -7.37 2.66 2.47
C LEU A 3 -8.57 1.89 3.06
N LEU A 4 -8.57 0.56 2.97
CA LEU A 4 -9.60 -0.26 3.61
C LEU A 4 -9.50 -0.15 5.13
N THR A 5 -8.29 -0.26 5.71
CA THR A 5 -8.08 -0.12 7.16
C THR A 5 -8.56 1.25 7.67
N LEU A 6 -8.23 2.34 6.94
CA LEU A 6 -8.72 3.68 7.29
C LEU A 6 -10.24 3.82 7.16
N LYS A 7 -10.84 3.18 6.16
CA LYS A 7 -12.30 3.16 6.00
C LYS A 7 -12.97 2.43 7.16
N ILE A 8 -12.41 1.29 7.57
CA ILE A 8 -12.90 0.51 8.70
C ILE A 8 -12.79 1.30 10.00
N GLU A 9 -11.63 1.94 10.25
CA GLU A 9 -11.44 2.79 11.42
C GLU A 9 -12.46 3.92 11.49
N LYS A 10 -12.72 4.58 10.33
CA LYS A 10 -13.76 5.62 10.25
C LYS A 10 -15.14 5.09 10.60
N ILE A 11 -15.51 3.92 10.05
CA ILE A 11 -16.81 3.27 10.34
C ILE A 11 -16.86 2.84 11.81
N ALA A 12 -15.77 2.27 12.35
CA ALA A 12 -15.72 1.86 13.75
C ALA A 12 -16.04 3.03 14.70
N LEU A 13 -15.47 4.22 14.42
CA LEU A 13 -15.78 5.42 15.20
C LEU A 13 -17.28 5.78 15.19
N GLU A 14 -17.99 5.55 14.09
CA GLU A 14 -19.44 5.80 14.03
C GLU A 14 -20.22 4.92 15.02
N PHE A 15 -19.65 3.79 15.44
CA PHE A 15 -20.19 2.85 16.41
C PHE A 15 -19.48 2.92 17.79
N ASP A 16 -18.78 4.02 18.09
CA ASP A 16 -17.99 4.21 19.30
C ASP A 16 -16.95 3.10 19.53
N MET A 17 -16.39 2.59 18.44
CA MET A 17 -15.31 1.62 18.41
C MET A 17 -14.08 2.19 17.72
N THR A 18 -12.92 1.56 17.94
CA THR A 18 -11.65 1.89 17.28
C THR A 18 -10.80 0.65 17.11
N LEU A 19 -9.90 0.65 16.14
CA LEU A 19 -8.91 -0.41 15.97
C LEU A 19 -7.77 -0.24 16.98
N LYS A 20 -7.56 -1.23 17.84
CA LYS A 20 -6.36 -1.33 18.70
C LYS A 20 -5.18 -1.98 17.99
N ASP A 21 -5.44 -2.69 16.87
CA ASP A 21 -4.45 -3.28 15.98
C ASP A 21 -4.79 -2.92 14.53
N ALA A 22 -3.85 -2.25 13.83
CA ALA A 22 -3.95 -1.86 12.44
C ALA A 22 -2.76 -2.44 11.64
N SER A 23 -2.40 -3.67 11.94
CA SER A 23 -1.38 -4.42 11.20
C SER A 23 -1.83 -4.71 9.77
N SER A 24 -0.87 -4.73 8.83
CA SER A 24 -1.13 -5.17 7.45
C SER A 24 -1.50 -6.66 7.38
N TYR A 25 -1.15 -7.44 8.39
CA TYR A 25 -1.48 -8.86 8.50
C TYR A 25 -2.97 -9.12 8.75
N ASN A 26 -3.71 -8.10 9.19
CA ASN A 26 -5.16 -8.15 9.36
C ASN A 26 -5.93 -7.97 8.05
N ILE A 27 -5.22 -7.83 6.92
CA ILE A 27 -5.81 -7.71 5.59
C ILE A 27 -5.40 -8.90 4.73
N GLN A 28 -6.39 -9.58 4.19
CA GLN A 28 -6.22 -10.64 3.21
C GLN A 28 -6.82 -10.22 1.86
N PHE A 29 -6.32 -10.76 0.76
CA PHE A 29 -6.86 -10.51 -0.57
C PHE A 29 -7.64 -11.74 -1.04
N VAL A 30 -8.86 -11.53 -1.47
CA VAL A 30 -9.73 -12.54 -2.08
C VAL A 30 -10.27 -11.94 -3.38
N ASP A 31 -10.03 -12.59 -4.50
CA ASP A 31 -10.40 -12.11 -5.84
C ASP A 31 -10.02 -10.63 -6.04
N ASP A 32 -8.74 -10.30 -5.78
CA ASP A 32 -8.14 -8.96 -5.87
C ASP A 32 -8.75 -7.90 -4.94
N ARG A 33 -9.64 -8.29 -4.04
CA ARG A 33 -10.28 -7.40 -3.08
C ARG A 33 -9.65 -7.55 -1.70
N PRO A 34 -9.19 -6.46 -1.08
CA PRO A 34 -8.71 -6.51 0.30
C PRO A 34 -9.89 -6.72 1.26
N ILE A 35 -9.76 -7.69 2.14
CA ILE A 35 -10.73 -8.03 3.19
C ILE A 35 -10.04 -7.94 4.54
N PHE A 36 -10.67 -7.28 5.51
CA PHE A 36 -10.21 -7.26 6.90
C PHE A 36 -10.67 -8.54 7.60
N ILE A 37 -9.73 -9.28 8.19
CA ILE A 37 -9.98 -10.64 8.70
C ILE A 37 -9.95 -10.76 10.22
N ASP A 38 -9.43 -9.74 10.95
CA ASP A 38 -9.31 -9.80 12.41
C ASP A 38 -10.40 -8.98 13.11
N THR A 39 -11.49 -9.66 13.50
CA THR A 39 -12.57 -9.04 14.25
C THR A 39 -12.22 -8.76 15.72
N LEU A 40 -11.11 -9.30 16.25
CA LEU A 40 -10.65 -9.06 17.62
C LEU A 40 -9.80 -7.80 17.76
N SER A 41 -9.48 -7.15 16.65
CA SER A 41 -8.72 -5.89 16.61
C SER A 41 -9.52 -4.66 17.06
N PHE A 42 -10.81 -4.80 17.32
CA PHE A 42 -11.65 -3.68 17.78
C PHE A 42 -11.67 -3.56 19.29
N GLU A 43 -11.76 -2.32 19.76
CA GLU A 43 -12.03 -1.98 21.18
C GLU A 43 -13.00 -0.80 21.26
N LYS A 44 -13.54 -0.54 22.44
CA LYS A 44 -14.39 0.63 22.67
C LYS A 44 -13.56 1.92 22.57
N TYR A 45 -14.05 2.88 21.80
CA TYR A 45 -13.48 4.22 21.76
C TYR A 45 -13.88 5.03 23.01
N HIS A 46 -12.93 5.77 23.56
CA HIS A 46 -13.18 6.73 24.65
C HIS A 46 -12.78 8.12 24.19
N GLU A 47 -13.72 9.06 24.34
CA GLU A 47 -13.48 10.47 23.97
C GLU A 47 -12.23 11.00 24.69
N GLY A 48 -11.36 11.65 23.93
CA GLY A 48 -10.09 12.15 24.44
C GLY A 48 -8.91 11.21 24.25
N GLU A 49 -9.14 9.94 23.89
CA GLU A 49 -8.07 9.00 23.55
C GLU A 49 -7.70 9.12 22.06
N GLY A 50 -6.39 9.01 21.77
CA GLY A 50 -5.89 8.92 20.42
C GLY A 50 -5.98 7.50 19.88
N TRP A 51 -5.85 7.34 18.58
CA TRP A 51 -5.79 6.02 17.93
C TRP A 51 -4.57 5.23 18.40
N LYS A 52 -4.79 4.17 19.18
CA LYS A 52 -3.72 3.33 19.73
C LYS A 52 -2.86 2.68 18.66
N ALA A 53 -3.50 2.23 17.58
CA ALA A 53 -2.81 1.60 16.45
C ALA A 53 -2.22 2.60 15.43
N TYR A 54 -2.27 3.91 15.68
CA TYR A 54 -1.80 4.94 14.76
C TYR A 54 -0.34 4.74 14.32
N LYS A 55 0.56 4.51 15.28
CA LYS A 55 1.98 4.27 15.00
C LYS A 55 2.16 3.02 14.14
N GLN A 56 1.49 1.94 14.53
CA GLN A 56 1.52 0.67 13.81
C GLN A 56 1.01 0.84 12.39
N PHE A 57 -0.13 1.53 12.19
CA PHE A 57 -0.63 1.85 10.86
C PHE A 57 0.42 2.60 10.00
N CYS A 58 1.06 3.60 10.58
CA CYS A 58 2.11 4.35 9.87
C CYS A 58 3.30 3.45 9.49
N GLN A 59 3.69 2.52 10.36
CA GLN A 59 4.81 1.61 10.13
C GLN A 59 4.48 0.49 9.15
N HIS A 60 3.25 -0.04 9.18
CA HIS A 60 2.81 -1.16 8.34
C HIS A 60 2.30 -0.72 6.96
N PHE A 61 1.77 0.49 6.82
CA PHE A 61 1.18 0.95 5.57
C PHE A 61 1.83 2.21 5.01
N LEU A 62 1.85 3.30 5.79
CA LEU A 62 2.30 4.58 5.24
C LEU A 62 3.79 4.57 4.89
N ALA A 63 4.65 4.04 5.77
CA ALA A 63 6.09 4.02 5.56
C ALA A 63 6.49 3.18 4.34
N PRO A 64 6.07 1.91 4.18
CA PRO A 64 6.39 1.14 2.97
C PRO A 64 5.84 1.79 1.70
N LEU A 65 4.59 2.26 1.68
CA LEU A 65 4.01 2.92 0.52
C LEU A 65 4.74 4.22 0.15
N ALA A 66 5.13 5.02 1.14
CA ALA A 66 5.88 6.25 0.93
C ALA A 66 7.30 5.98 0.42
N LEU A 67 7.92 4.87 0.81
CA LEU A 67 9.23 4.49 0.29
C LEU A 67 9.15 3.95 -1.14
N MET A 68 8.15 3.12 -1.43
CA MET A 68 7.97 2.52 -2.75
C MET A 68 7.57 3.55 -3.82
N SER A 69 6.68 4.50 -3.49
CA SER A 69 6.13 5.43 -4.47
C SER A 69 7.14 6.49 -4.94
N PRO A 70 7.66 7.41 -4.09
CA PRO A 70 8.53 8.49 -4.55
C PRO A 70 10.02 8.14 -4.59
N LYS A 71 10.43 6.95 -4.13
CA LYS A 71 11.83 6.56 -4.04
C LYS A 71 12.16 5.36 -4.90
N ASP A 72 11.73 4.16 -4.52
CA ASP A 72 12.05 2.94 -5.23
C ASP A 72 11.14 1.79 -4.76
N ILE A 73 10.48 1.10 -5.68
CA ILE A 73 9.56 -0.01 -5.38
C ILE A 73 10.25 -1.15 -4.59
N ARG A 74 11.55 -1.36 -4.82
CA ARG A 74 12.35 -2.40 -4.15
C ARG A 74 12.45 -2.17 -2.64
N LEU A 75 12.24 -0.94 -2.16
CA LEU A 75 12.23 -0.63 -0.72
C LEU A 75 11.06 -1.28 0.04
N GLY A 76 10.04 -1.77 -0.67
CA GLY A 76 9.02 -2.64 -0.09
C GLY A 76 9.60 -3.92 0.54
N GLN A 77 10.78 -4.39 0.09
CA GLN A 77 11.47 -5.55 0.68
C GLN A 77 11.90 -5.31 2.13
N LEU A 78 12.02 -4.06 2.58
CA LEU A 78 12.29 -3.74 3.99
C LEU A 78 11.23 -4.32 4.92
N PHE A 79 10.00 -4.47 4.44
CA PHE A 79 8.91 -5.06 5.22
C PHE A 79 9.13 -6.56 5.56
N ARG A 80 9.97 -7.24 4.78
CA ARG A 80 10.37 -8.64 5.06
C ARG A 80 11.34 -8.74 6.25
N ILE A 81 12.08 -7.68 6.53
CA ILE A 81 13.04 -7.59 7.64
C ILE A 81 12.35 -7.00 8.88
N PHE A 82 11.58 -5.95 8.68
CA PHE A 82 10.84 -5.26 9.74
C PHE A 82 9.40 -5.77 9.78
N ILE A 83 9.21 -6.98 10.28
CA ILE A 83 7.89 -7.64 10.35
C ILE A 83 6.88 -6.89 11.24
N ASP A 84 7.37 -6.17 12.23
CA ASP A 84 6.54 -5.30 13.11
C ASP A 84 6.34 -3.89 12.55
N GLY A 85 6.63 -3.72 11.27
CA GLY A 85 6.52 -2.45 10.54
C GLY A 85 7.85 -1.69 10.41
N ILE A 86 8.00 -0.94 9.32
CA ILE A 86 9.21 -0.17 9.03
C ILE A 86 9.33 0.99 10.02
N PRO A 87 10.46 1.10 10.78
CA PRO A 87 10.68 2.21 11.70
C PRO A 87 10.57 3.57 11.02
N LEU A 88 9.78 4.49 11.59
CA LEU A 88 9.49 5.79 10.97
C LEU A 88 10.73 6.68 10.87
N ASP A 89 11.69 6.56 11.79
CA ASP A 89 12.96 7.28 11.73
C ASP A 89 13.84 6.79 10.57
N LEU A 90 13.84 5.49 10.30
CA LEU A 90 14.50 4.91 9.13
C LEU A 90 13.82 5.37 7.84
N ALA A 91 12.49 5.27 7.76
CA ALA A 91 11.72 5.76 6.62
C ALA A 91 11.98 7.24 6.36
N SER A 92 11.97 8.07 7.41
CA SER A 92 12.25 9.51 7.30
C SER A 92 13.65 9.83 6.75
N LYS A 93 14.66 9.00 7.04
CA LYS A 93 16.04 9.17 6.53
C LYS A 93 16.17 8.74 5.07
N LEU A 94 15.45 7.69 4.67
CA LEU A 94 15.50 7.13 3.31
C LEU A 94 14.68 7.94 2.31
N LEU A 95 13.64 8.64 2.76
CA LEU A 95 12.76 9.43 1.91
C LEU A 95 13.47 10.64 1.28
N PRO A 96 13.18 10.97 0.01
CA PRO A 96 13.68 12.17 -0.64
C PRO A 96 13.25 13.45 0.08
N LEU A 97 14.09 14.49 0.06
CA LEU A 97 13.79 15.79 0.71
C LEU A 97 12.47 16.40 0.23
N LYS A 98 12.09 16.19 -1.04
CA LYS A 98 10.81 16.65 -1.61
C LYS A 98 9.58 16.14 -0.84
N THR A 99 9.68 15.02 -0.14
CA THR A 99 8.56 14.48 0.64
C THR A 99 8.21 15.33 1.88
N ARG A 100 9.12 16.22 2.30
CA ARG A 100 8.85 17.19 3.37
C ARG A 100 7.86 18.29 2.99
N SER A 101 7.63 18.52 1.69
CA SER A 101 6.57 19.42 1.21
C SER A 101 5.20 18.74 1.12
N MET A 102 5.15 17.41 1.26
CA MET A 102 3.90 16.64 1.28
C MET A 102 3.36 16.59 2.71
N PHE A 103 2.30 17.37 3.00
CA PHE A 103 1.78 17.55 4.35
C PHE A 103 1.60 16.25 5.15
N SER A 104 1.01 15.23 4.54
CA SER A 104 0.78 13.95 5.19
C SER A 104 2.10 13.23 5.55
N LEU A 105 3.07 13.19 4.66
CA LEU A 105 4.38 12.56 4.93
C LEU A 105 5.19 13.38 5.92
N LEU A 106 5.12 14.71 5.83
CA LEU A 106 5.75 15.60 6.80
C LEU A 106 5.24 15.31 8.22
N THR A 107 3.92 15.24 8.38
CA THR A 107 3.27 15.07 9.69
C THR A 107 3.43 13.64 10.22
N HIS A 108 3.09 12.64 9.41
CA HIS A 108 2.94 11.27 9.88
C HIS A 108 4.22 10.44 9.80
N ILE A 109 5.26 10.90 9.08
CA ILE A 109 6.57 10.24 9.05
C ILE A 109 7.64 11.15 9.65
N HIS A 110 7.90 12.32 9.04
CA HIS A 110 9.06 13.13 9.42
C HIS A 110 8.95 13.75 10.82
N ALA A 111 7.81 14.40 11.13
CA ALA A 111 7.59 15.01 12.45
C ALA A 111 7.41 13.94 13.53
N HIS A 112 6.71 12.84 13.23
CA HIS A 112 6.54 11.73 14.15
C HIS A 112 7.88 11.08 14.51
N ALA A 113 8.76 10.81 13.53
CA ALA A 113 10.10 10.30 13.75
C ALA A 113 10.95 11.22 14.65
N LYS A 114 10.86 12.53 14.42
CA LYS A 114 11.56 13.53 15.27
C LYS A 114 11.02 13.54 16.71
N SER A 115 9.71 13.44 16.89
CA SER A 115 9.07 13.39 18.20
C SER A 115 9.49 12.12 18.97
N GLN A 116 9.46 10.94 18.34
CA GLN A 116 9.90 9.70 18.98
C GLN A 116 11.32 9.82 19.53
N LYS A 117 12.27 10.29 18.73
CA LYS A 117 13.68 10.46 19.14
C LYS A 117 13.83 11.45 20.29
N HIS A 118 12.99 12.49 20.34
CA HIS A 118 13.04 13.48 21.43
C HIS A 118 12.54 12.92 22.77
N PHE A 119 11.58 11.99 22.74
CA PHE A 119 10.95 11.41 23.93
C PHE A 119 11.54 10.06 24.36
N GLU A 120 12.40 9.44 23.56
CA GLU A 120 13.02 8.14 23.84
C GLU A 120 13.81 8.13 25.17
N ASN A 121 14.34 9.28 25.59
CA ASN A 121 15.12 9.47 26.82
C ASN A 121 14.36 10.22 27.93
N LYS A 122 13.07 10.51 27.77
CA LYS A 122 12.28 11.20 28.80
C LYS A 122 11.13 10.28 29.23
N LYS A 123 11.04 10.00 30.56
CA LYS A 123 9.80 9.53 31.15
C LYS A 123 8.77 10.64 30.91
N VAL A 124 8.01 10.54 29.84
CA VAL A 124 6.89 11.43 29.60
C VAL A 124 5.82 11.00 30.58
N ASP A 125 5.60 11.79 31.64
CA ASP A 125 4.30 11.79 32.27
C ASP A 125 3.29 12.01 31.16
N ALA A 126 2.55 10.97 30.82
CA ALA A 126 1.47 11.02 29.85
C ALA A 126 0.38 11.94 30.43
N LYS A 127 0.62 13.26 30.43
CA LYS A 127 -0.48 14.22 30.39
C LYS A 127 -1.31 13.75 29.19
N LYS A 128 -2.47 13.17 29.51
CA LYS A 128 -3.45 12.69 28.54
C LYS A 128 -3.63 13.79 27.50
N SER A 129 -3.00 13.66 26.35
CA SER A 129 -3.26 14.57 25.23
C SER A 129 -4.71 14.30 24.86
N HIS A 130 -5.58 15.23 25.21
CA HIS A 130 -7.00 15.11 24.92
C HIS A 130 -7.19 15.30 23.43
N LEU A 131 -7.29 14.20 22.68
CA LEU A 131 -7.58 14.21 21.25
C LEU A 131 -9.09 14.11 21.06
N SER A 132 -9.74 15.18 20.63
CA SER A 132 -11.18 15.12 20.33
C SER A 132 -11.45 14.18 19.16
N ARG A 133 -12.65 13.56 19.12
CA ARG A 133 -13.10 12.73 18.01
C ARG A 133 -12.91 13.41 16.66
N ARG A 134 -13.26 14.69 16.55
CA ARG A 134 -13.05 15.47 15.31
C ARG A 134 -11.58 15.54 14.89
N SER A 135 -10.66 15.69 15.86
CA SER A 135 -9.23 15.70 15.57
C SER A 135 -8.74 14.31 15.14
N PHE A 136 -9.29 13.26 15.73
CA PHE A 136 -9.01 11.88 15.32
C PHE A 136 -9.48 11.61 13.87
N GLU A 137 -10.69 11.99 13.54
CA GLU A 137 -11.22 11.91 12.16
C GLU A 137 -10.35 12.71 11.18
N GLY A 138 -9.81 13.85 11.61
CA GLY A 138 -8.86 14.65 10.85
C GLY A 138 -7.54 13.90 10.57
N VAL A 139 -7.04 13.12 11.53
CA VAL A 139 -5.87 12.24 11.33
C VAL A 139 -6.16 11.19 10.26
N ILE A 140 -7.31 10.50 10.36
CA ILE A 140 -7.74 9.49 9.37
C ILE A 140 -7.85 10.12 7.99
N ALA A 141 -8.48 11.29 7.87
CA ALA A 141 -8.65 12.00 6.60
C ALA A 141 -7.30 12.42 6.00
N SER A 142 -6.36 12.89 6.83
CA SER A 142 -5.01 13.26 6.41
C SER A 142 -4.23 12.05 5.87
N LEU A 143 -4.27 10.91 6.58
CA LEU A 143 -3.65 9.65 6.14
C LEU A 143 -4.27 9.15 4.84
N ASN A 144 -5.60 9.16 4.72
CA ASN A 144 -6.32 8.75 3.52
C ASN A 144 -5.90 9.61 2.31
N SER A 145 -5.93 10.95 2.46
CA SER A 145 -5.51 11.88 1.41
C SER A 145 -4.04 11.68 1.02
N GLY A 146 -3.16 11.44 2.00
CA GLY A 146 -1.75 11.20 1.75
C GLY A 146 -1.50 9.92 0.95
N ILE A 147 -2.10 8.82 1.37
CA ILE A 147 -1.96 7.50 0.72
C ILE A 147 -2.55 7.51 -0.68
N SER A 148 -3.73 8.12 -0.87
CA SER A 148 -4.39 8.19 -2.19
C SER A 148 -3.59 8.98 -3.24
N LYS A 149 -2.67 9.84 -2.81
CA LYS A 149 -1.79 10.61 -3.70
C LYS A 149 -0.49 9.88 -4.05
N LEU A 150 -0.16 8.81 -3.33
CA LEU A 150 1.01 8.00 -3.64
C LEU A 150 0.72 7.20 -4.92
N LYS A 151 1.51 7.44 -5.94
CA LYS A 151 1.44 6.75 -7.23
C LYS A 151 2.74 6.02 -7.46
N TRP A 152 2.66 4.89 -8.09
CA TRP A 152 3.80 4.18 -8.61
C TRP A 152 3.74 4.23 -10.13
N SER A 153 4.90 4.49 -10.78
CA SER A 153 5.09 4.37 -12.21
C SER A 153 6.03 3.20 -12.49
N PHE A 154 5.82 2.51 -13.59
CA PHE A 154 6.68 1.42 -14.06
C PHE A 154 7.94 1.91 -14.77
N GLU A 155 8.18 3.23 -14.77
CA GLU A 155 9.35 3.83 -15.40
C GLU A 155 10.64 3.36 -14.70
N ASP A 156 11.69 3.13 -15.46
CA ASP A 156 13.05 2.76 -15.00
C ASP A 156 13.23 1.34 -14.44
N THR A 157 12.45 0.35 -14.85
CA THR A 157 12.82 -1.05 -14.63
C THR A 157 13.56 -1.61 -15.87
N GLU A 158 14.59 -2.45 -15.65
CA GLU A 158 15.38 -3.08 -16.71
C GLU A 158 14.51 -3.78 -17.78
N TRP A 159 13.34 -4.25 -17.39
CA TRP A 159 12.39 -4.96 -18.25
C TRP A 159 11.13 -4.15 -18.57
N GLY A 160 11.01 -2.90 -18.07
CA GLY A 160 9.81 -2.07 -18.24
C GLY A 160 9.48 -1.78 -19.70
N ASP A 161 10.49 -1.49 -20.48
CA ASP A 161 10.39 -1.15 -21.91
C ASP A 161 10.72 -2.32 -22.84
N TYR A 162 10.66 -3.57 -22.36
CA TYR A 162 11.03 -4.77 -23.11
C TYR A 162 10.40 -4.83 -24.51
N TYR A 163 9.14 -4.41 -24.66
CA TYR A 163 8.47 -4.44 -25.96
C TYR A 163 8.83 -3.29 -26.89
N SER A 164 9.38 -2.20 -26.39
CA SER A 164 9.89 -1.09 -27.21
C SER A 164 11.34 -1.31 -27.65
N ASP A 165 12.08 -2.17 -26.93
CA ASP A 165 13.49 -2.49 -27.21
C ASP A 165 13.66 -3.94 -27.72
N THR A 166 12.69 -4.45 -28.47
CA THR A 166 12.75 -5.79 -29.07
C THR A 166 13.17 -5.76 -30.53
N ASN A 167 13.78 -6.85 -30.99
CA ASN A 167 14.09 -7.08 -32.41
C ASN A 167 12.86 -7.40 -33.28
N TYR A 168 11.65 -7.36 -32.72
CA TYR A 168 10.42 -7.64 -33.46
C TYR A 168 10.01 -6.41 -34.29
N SER A 169 9.78 -6.60 -35.56
CA SER A 169 9.01 -5.65 -36.35
C SER A 169 7.55 -5.64 -35.88
N ASP A 170 6.82 -4.53 -36.10
CA ASP A 170 5.39 -4.43 -35.77
C ASP A 170 4.58 -5.56 -36.42
N PHE A 171 4.96 -5.97 -37.63
CA PHE A 171 4.37 -7.10 -38.32
C PHE A 171 4.56 -8.42 -37.55
N ALA A 172 5.79 -8.72 -37.15
CA ALA A 172 6.12 -9.96 -36.43
C ALA A 172 5.46 -9.97 -35.03
N PHE A 173 5.36 -8.80 -34.37
CA PHE A 173 4.68 -8.67 -33.09
C PHE A 173 3.17 -8.92 -33.20
N ASN A 174 2.53 -8.37 -34.23
CA ASN A 174 1.11 -8.60 -34.49
C ASN A 174 0.83 -10.04 -34.91
N ASP A 175 1.70 -10.63 -35.71
CA ASP A 175 1.57 -12.05 -36.09
C ASP A 175 1.67 -12.97 -34.88
N LYS A 176 2.59 -12.69 -33.95
CA LYS A 176 2.68 -13.40 -32.65
C LYS A 176 1.40 -13.29 -31.84
N LYS A 177 0.78 -12.10 -31.77
CA LYS A 177 -0.52 -11.91 -31.08
C LYS A 177 -1.60 -12.77 -31.73
N ASN A 178 -1.72 -12.71 -33.05
CA ASN A 178 -2.70 -13.50 -33.82
C ASN A 178 -2.51 -15.00 -33.62
N LEU A 179 -1.27 -15.45 -33.57
CA LEU A 179 -0.95 -16.86 -33.37
C LEU A 179 -1.37 -17.31 -31.95
N ILE A 180 -1.05 -16.55 -30.93
CA ILE A 180 -1.43 -16.84 -29.52
C ILE A 180 -2.96 -16.84 -29.39
N GLN A 181 -3.64 -15.87 -29.99
CA GLN A 181 -5.10 -15.80 -29.97
C GLN A 181 -5.73 -17.07 -30.62
N LYS A 182 -5.24 -17.49 -31.77
CA LYS A 182 -5.68 -18.77 -32.43
C LYS A 182 -5.44 -19.97 -31.51
N PHE A 183 -4.34 -20.03 -30.77
CA PHE A 183 -4.09 -21.08 -29.78
C PHE A 183 -5.10 -21.07 -28.64
N ILE A 184 -5.43 -19.90 -28.09
CA ILE A 184 -6.43 -19.76 -27.04
C ILE A 184 -7.80 -20.23 -27.57
N GLU A 185 -8.24 -19.73 -28.70
CA GLU A 185 -9.51 -20.11 -29.34
C GLU A 185 -9.60 -21.62 -29.63
N LYS A 186 -8.54 -22.19 -30.18
CA LYS A 186 -8.50 -23.63 -30.52
C LYS A 186 -8.57 -24.52 -29.26
N ASN A 187 -7.92 -24.14 -28.18
CA ASN A 187 -7.82 -24.96 -26.99
C ASN A 187 -8.92 -24.70 -25.98
N ASN A 188 -9.61 -23.56 -26.09
CA ASN A 188 -10.67 -23.11 -25.18
C ASN A 188 -10.32 -23.38 -23.69
N PRO A 189 -9.19 -22.83 -23.18
CA PRO A 189 -8.68 -23.16 -21.85
C PRO A 189 -9.59 -22.60 -20.76
N LYS A 190 -9.72 -23.31 -19.64
CA LYS A 190 -10.45 -22.85 -18.46
C LYS A 190 -9.71 -21.76 -17.67
N ASN A 191 -8.40 -21.71 -17.80
CA ASN A 191 -7.53 -20.68 -17.24
C ASN A 191 -6.23 -20.62 -18.05
N VAL A 192 -5.54 -19.48 -17.95
CA VAL A 192 -4.24 -19.23 -18.60
C VAL A 192 -3.25 -18.74 -17.56
N TRP A 193 -2.03 -19.26 -17.58
CA TRP A 193 -0.90 -18.76 -16.82
C TRP A 193 0.15 -18.24 -17.78
N ASP A 194 0.45 -16.95 -17.70
CA ASP A 194 1.46 -16.27 -18.51
C ASP A 194 2.71 -16.05 -17.63
N LEU A 195 3.65 -17.00 -17.73
CA LEU A 195 4.87 -16.98 -16.92
C LEU A 195 5.89 -16.03 -17.55
N GLY A 196 6.20 -14.92 -16.85
CA GLY A 196 7.06 -13.87 -17.36
C GLY A 196 6.32 -12.85 -18.24
N ALA A 197 5.08 -12.57 -17.91
CA ALA A 197 4.14 -11.76 -18.67
C ALA A 197 4.60 -10.31 -18.96
N ASN A 198 5.61 -9.80 -18.26
CA ASN A 198 6.06 -8.43 -18.36
C ASN A 198 4.91 -7.43 -18.11
N THR A 199 4.56 -6.58 -19.08
CA THR A 199 3.41 -5.65 -19.01
C THR A 199 2.06 -6.30 -19.27
N GLY A 200 2.01 -7.62 -19.45
CA GLY A 200 0.80 -8.40 -19.64
C GLY A 200 0.13 -8.26 -21.02
N VAL A 201 0.89 -7.87 -22.04
CA VAL A 201 0.34 -7.69 -23.40
C VAL A 201 -0.31 -8.96 -23.93
N PHE A 202 0.34 -10.13 -23.72
CA PHE A 202 -0.19 -11.42 -24.15
C PHE A 202 -1.23 -11.99 -23.20
N SER A 203 -1.10 -11.69 -21.89
CA SER A 203 -2.10 -12.08 -20.88
C SER A 203 -3.48 -11.48 -21.19
N ARG A 204 -3.51 -10.26 -21.73
CA ARG A 204 -4.78 -9.59 -22.11
C ARG A 204 -5.51 -10.31 -23.23
N LEU A 205 -4.82 -11.05 -24.11
CA LEU A 205 -5.47 -11.82 -25.15
C LEU A 205 -6.42 -12.88 -24.59
N SER A 206 -6.17 -13.39 -23.40
CA SER A 206 -7.06 -14.33 -22.71
C SER A 206 -8.02 -13.63 -21.75
N SER A 207 -7.54 -12.66 -20.96
CA SER A 207 -8.39 -11.96 -19.98
C SER A 207 -9.49 -11.13 -20.64
N ASP A 208 -9.24 -10.52 -21.79
CA ASP A 208 -10.24 -9.76 -22.56
C ASP A 208 -11.34 -10.67 -23.14
N HIS A 209 -11.11 -11.99 -23.20
CA HIS A 209 -12.10 -13.01 -23.52
C HIS A 209 -12.72 -13.70 -22.29
N GLU A 210 -12.65 -13.02 -21.12
CA GLU A 210 -13.20 -13.51 -19.85
C GLU A 210 -12.61 -14.83 -19.35
N ILE A 211 -11.44 -15.23 -19.87
CA ILE A 211 -10.73 -16.41 -19.40
C ILE A 211 -9.90 -16.02 -18.16
N PRO A 212 -10.07 -16.68 -17.00
CA PRO A 212 -9.25 -16.44 -15.82
C PRO A 212 -7.77 -16.54 -16.15
N THR A 213 -7.02 -15.43 -15.95
CA THR A 213 -5.62 -15.33 -16.38
C THR A 213 -4.75 -14.87 -15.20
N VAL A 214 -3.64 -15.56 -15.01
CA VAL A 214 -2.58 -15.21 -14.05
C VAL A 214 -1.35 -14.78 -14.84
N ALA A 215 -0.81 -13.58 -14.52
CA ALA A 215 0.33 -12.97 -15.18
C ALA A 215 1.47 -12.68 -14.17
#